data_c83b2bdf3d95088a0345b433b2465d8a
#
_entry.id   c83b2bdf3d95088a0345b433b2465d8a
#
_cell.length_a   1.000
_cell.length_b   1.000
_cell.length_c   1.000
_cell.angle_alpha   90.00
_cell.angle_beta   90.00
_cell.angle_gamma   90.00
#
_symmetry.space_group_name_H-M   'P 1'
#
loop_
_entity.id
_entity.type
_entity.pdbx_description
1 polymer ?
#
loop_
_entity_poly.entity_id
_entity_poly.type
_entity_poly.pdbx_seq_one_letter_code
_entity_poly.pdbx_strand_id
1 'polypeptide(L)'
;MGSILHAIEIPPYGGDTLFVSMSAAYEALSDPMRGFLDGLTAVHSSRHAFGLNTINSEASKSGRLGNAEAAKQDASHPVVITHPLSKRRGLFVNPVFTTHIEGLLADESTVILNMIYEHCRQPEFQVRIRWEPGDITMWDNRATWHKAINDYHGFRRLMHRVTVDGVPLSH
;
A
#
# COMPACT_ATOMS: atom_id res chain seq x y z
N MET A 1 -2.04 13.20 0.05
CA MET A 1 -1.93 12.13 -0.98
C MET A 1 -3.04 11.11 -0.74
N GLY A 2 -4.05 11.11 -1.57
CA GLY A 2 -5.23 10.28 -1.39
C GLY A 2 -5.70 9.64 -2.69
N SER A 3 -6.59 8.66 -2.59
CA SER A 3 -7.25 8.06 -3.74
C SER A 3 -8.76 8.04 -3.50
N ILE A 4 -9.50 8.29 -4.55
CA ILE A 4 -10.96 8.18 -4.60
C ILE A 4 -11.28 7.12 -5.65
N LEU A 5 -12.10 6.15 -5.30
CA LEU A 5 -12.53 5.09 -6.19
C LEU A 5 -14.06 5.08 -6.26
N HIS A 6 -14.58 5.16 -7.48
CA HIS A 6 -16.01 5.09 -7.77
C HIS A 6 -16.34 3.78 -8.50
N ALA A 7 -17.29 3.03 -7.98
CA ALA A 7 -17.75 1.75 -8.51
C ALA A 7 -18.76 1.99 -9.64
N ILE A 8 -18.40 1.62 -10.88
CA ILE A 8 -19.27 1.75 -12.05
C ILE A 8 -20.00 0.44 -12.33
N GLU A 9 -19.24 -0.65 -12.42
CA GLU A 9 -19.76 -1.99 -12.66
C GLU A 9 -19.10 -2.97 -11.69
N ILE A 10 -19.92 -3.67 -10.94
CA ILE A 10 -19.46 -4.59 -9.88
C ILE A 10 -19.94 -6.02 -10.23
N PRO A 11 -19.07 -7.00 -10.11
CA PRO A 11 -19.45 -8.40 -10.32
C PRO A 11 -20.47 -8.86 -9.26
N PRO A 12 -21.28 -9.89 -9.54
CA PRO A 12 -22.30 -10.38 -8.60
C PRO A 12 -21.71 -10.96 -7.30
N TYR A 13 -20.42 -11.31 -7.32
CA TYR A 13 -19.64 -11.74 -6.14
C TYR A 13 -18.17 -11.35 -6.30
N GLY A 14 -17.46 -11.25 -5.18
CA GLY A 14 -16.05 -10.92 -5.16
C GLY A 14 -15.74 -9.48 -5.57
N GLY A 15 -14.46 -9.21 -5.84
CA GLY A 15 -13.99 -7.88 -6.22
C GLY A 15 -13.95 -6.86 -5.09
N ASP A 16 -14.04 -7.31 -3.84
CA ASP A 16 -13.94 -6.48 -2.65
C ASP A 16 -12.56 -5.83 -2.53
N THR A 17 -12.45 -4.84 -1.65
CA THR A 17 -11.17 -4.24 -1.32
C THR A 17 -10.90 -4.36 0.18
N LEU A 18 -9.72 -4.86 0.53
CA LEU A 18 -9.20 -4.83 1.89
C LEU A 18 -8.42 -3.54 2.11
N PHE A 19 -8.63 -2.92 3.25
CA PHE A 19 -7.84 -1.79 3.74
C PHE A 19 -7.21 -2.14 5.08
N VAL A 20 -5.99 -1.65 5.32
CA VAL A 20 -5.25 -1.84 6.58
C VAL A 20 -4.93 -0.47 7.16
N SER A 21 -5.22 -0.27 8.44
CA SER A 21 -4.83 0.94 9.16
C SER A 21 -3.36 0.85 9.58
N MET A 22 -2.50 1.62 8.94
CA MET A 22 -1.07 1.64 9.25
C MET A 22 -0.76 2.33 10.58
N SER A 23 -1.63 3.24 11.02
CA SER A 23 -1.50 3.85 12.35
C SER A 23 -1.91 2.87 13.46
N ALA A 24 -3.00 2.12 13.30
CA ALA A 24 -3.40 1.12 14.29
C ALA A 24 -2.35 0.00 14.41
N ALA A 25 -1.80 -0.44 13.28
CA ALA A 25 -0.71 -1.43 13.28
C ALA A 25 0.53 -0.90 14.00
N TYR A 26 0.94 0.36 13.78
CA TYR A 26 2.05 0.98 14.51
C TYR A 26 1.78 1.08 16.01
N GLU A 27 0.60 1.54 16.42
CA GLU A 27 0.20 1.73 17.81
C GLU A 27 0.17 0.40 18.60
N ALA A 28 -0.11 -0.71 17.92
CA ALA A 28 -0.14 -2.05 18.51
C ALA A 28 1.24 -2.71 18.68
N LEU A 29 2.32 -2.11 18.14
CA LEU A 29 3.68 -2.58 18.38
C LEU A 29 4.10 -2.26 19.82
N SER A 30 5.00 -3.07 20.38
CA SER A 30 5.64 -2.78 21.66
C SER A 30 6.46 -1.49 21.60
N ASP A 31 6.63 -0.81 22.75
CA ASP A 31 7.44 0.41 22.84
C ASP A 31 8.88 0.23 22.34
N PRO A 32 9.61 -0.85 22.68
CA PRO A 32 10.92 -1.09 22.12
C PRO A 32 10.93 -1.24 20.60
N MET A 33 9.92 -1.91 20.03
CA MET A 33 9.82 -2.06 18.59
C MET A 33 9.51 -0.74 17.90
N ARG A 34 8.59 0.07 18.44
CA ARG A 34 8.32 1.42 17.93
C ARG A 34 9.58 2.27 17.96
N GLY A 35 10.30 2.27 19.08
CA GLY A 35 11.55 3.01 19.21
C GLY A 35 12.65 2.56 18.23
N PHE A 36 12.72 1.26 17.95
CA PHE A 36 13.64 0.74 16.94
C PHE A 36 13.29 1.20 15.52
N LEU A 37 12.01 1.14 15.14
CA LEU A 37 11.55 1.48 13.79
C LEU A 37 11.56 2.99 13.51
N ASP A 38 11.42 3.83 14.54
CA ASP A 38 11.27 5.28 14.41
C ASP A 38 12.45 5.98 13.76
N GLY A 39 13.66 5.43 13.88
CA GLY A 39 14.87 6.00 13.29
C GLY A 39 15.24 5.42 11.93
N LEU A 40 14.47 4.48 11.41
CA LEU A 40 14.81 3.75 10.19
C LEU A 40 14.24 4.43 8.94
N THR A 41 14.99 4.33 7.84
CA THR A 41 14.59 4.74 6.50
C THR A 41 14.56 3.51 5.59
N ALA A 42 13.59 3.44 4.71
CA ALA A 42 13.45 2.36 3.73
C ALA A 42 13.43 2.90 2.31
N VAL A 43 14.04 2.16 1.40
CA VAL A 43 14.02 2.44 -0.04
C VAL A 43 12.78 1.83 -0.66
N HIS A 44 12.05 2.64 -1.40
CA HIS A 44 10.90 2.25 -2.19
C HIS A 44 11.21 2.34 -3.68
N SER A 45 10.80 1.33 -4.44
CA SER A 45 11.00 1.30 -5.87
C SER A 45 9.71 0.94 -6.60
N SER A 46 9.35 1.75 -7.56
CA SER A 46 8.24 1.45 -8.48
C SER A 46 8.59 0.34 -9.47
N ARG A 47 9.88 0.01 -9.63
CA ARG A 47 10.36 -1.04 -10.55
C ARG A 47 9.84 -2.43 -10.21
N HIS A 48 9.62 -2.73 -8.93
CA HIS A 48 9.05 -4.01 -8.48
C HIS A 48 7.58 -4.16 -8.89
N ALA A 49 6.82 -3.05 -8.82
CA ALA A 49 5.39 -3.05 -9.16
C ALA A 49 5.14 -2.93 -10.67
N PHE A 50 6.00 -2.18 -11.38
CA PHE A 50 5.78 -1.78 -12.78
C PHE A 50 6.98 -2.05 -13.69
N GLY A 51 8.03 -2.75 -13.22
CA GLY A 51 9.25 -3.03 -13.97
C GLY A 51 9.07 -4.01 -15.12
N LEU A 52 10.14 -4.21 -15.91
CA LEU A 52 10.16 -5.04 -17.12
C LEU A 52 9.62 -6.46 -16.94
N ASN A 53 9.82 -7.06 -15.78
CA ASN A 53 9.27 -8.39 -15.45
C ASN A 53 7.74 -8.39 -15.26
N THR A 54 7.15 -7.21 -14.96
CA THR A 54 5.71 -7.03 -14.79
C THR A 54 5.03 -6.67 -16.12
N ILE A 55 5.77 -6.12 -17.08
CA ILE A 55 5.28 -5.78 -18.43
C ILE A 55 4.75 -7.02 -19.17
N ASN A 56 5.30 -8.20 -18.88
CA ASN A 56 4.84 -9.48 -19.43
C ASN A 56 3.73 -10.14 -18.59
N SER A 57 3.29 -9.53 -17.49
CA SER A 57 2.21 -10.07 -16.67
C SER A 57 0.84 -9.85 -17.35
N GLU A 58 -0.12 -10.72 -17.02
CA GLU A 58 -1.53 -10.59 -17.46
C GLU A 58 -2.14 -9.22 -17.12
N ALA A 59 -1.72 -8.61 -16.01
CA ALA A 59 -2.16 -7.28 -15.58
C ALA A 59 -1.67 -6.16 -16.52
N SER A 60 -0.48 -6.30 -17.11
CA SER A 60 0.06 -5.35 -18.09
C SER A 60 -0.62 -5.51 -19.46
N LYS A 61 -0.84 -6.75 -19.88
CA LYS A 61 -1.53 -7.08 -21.14
C LYS A 61 -2.99 -6.59 -21.14
N SER A 62 -3.61 -6.49 -19.99
CA SER A 62 -5.00 -6.00 -19.83
C SER A 62 -5.15 -4.48 -19.82
N GLY A 63 -4.07 -3.70 -19.98
CA GLY A 63 -4.09 -2.22 -19.94
C GLY A 63 -4.37 -1.63 -18.56
N ARG A 64 -4.33 -2.44 -17.50
CA ARG A 64 -4.60 -2.03 -16.11
C ARG A 64 -3.47 -1.23 -15.47
N LEU A 65 -2.27 -1.31 -16.03
CA LEU A 65 -1.08 -0.60 -15.56
C LEU A 65 -0.62 0.35 -16.67
N GLY A 66 -0.94 1.62 -16.54
CA GLY A 66 -0.46 2.67 -17.45
C GLY A 66 0.93 3.15 -17.06
N ASN A 67 1.75 3.43 -18.07
CA ASN A 67 2.99 4.20 -18.05
C ASN A 67 4.21 3.56 -17.33
N ALA A 68 4.82 2.57 -17.97
CA ALA A 68 6.06 1.92 -17.51
C ALA A 68 7.28 2.87 -17.46
N GLU A 69 7.26 4.02 -18.16
CA GLU A 69 8.38 4.98 -18.15
C GLU A 69 8.45 5.82 -16.86
N ALA A 70 7.32 6.09 -16.22
CA ALA A 70 7.27 6.78 -14.93
C ALA A 70 7.74 5.89 -13.75
N ALA A 71 7.91 4.59 -13.98
CA ALA A 71 8.21 3.57 -12.97
C ALA A 71 9.71 3.40 -12.67
N LYS A 72 10.55 4.40 -12.92
CA LYS A 72 12.01 4.28 -12.76
C LYS A 72 12.56 5.00 -11.51
N GLN A 73 11.70 5.47 -10.63
CA GLN A 73 12.15 6.24 -9.47
C GLN A 73 12.24 5.35 -8.23
N ASP A 74 13.40 5.39 -7.60
CA ASP A 74 13.62 4.92 -6.24
C ASP A 74 13.53 6.14 -5.32
N ALA A 75 12.90 5.98 -4.17
CA ALA A 75 12.76 7.03 -3.17
C ALA A 75 12.97 6.46 -1.76
N SER A 76 13.71 7.21 -0.94
CA SER A 76 13.90 6.88 0.47
C SER A 76 12.86 7.60 1.31
N HIS A 77 12.20 6.86 2.19
CA HIS A 77 11.19 7.37 3.13
C HIS A 77 11.39 6.79 4.52
N PRO A 78 11.03 7.53 5.58
CA PRO A 78 10.99 6.96 6.92
C PRO A 78 10.13 5.69 6.97
N VAL A 79 10.55 4.68 7.73
CA VAL A 79 9.75 3.47 8.02
C VAL A 79 8.50 3.84 8.81
N VAL A 80 8.60 4.86 9.67
CA VAL A 80 7.49 5.44 10.43
C VAL A 80 7.36 6.90 10.06
N ILE A 81 6.15 7.30 9.64
CA ILE A 81 5.84 8.68 9.29
C ILE A 81 4.84 9.30 10.28
N THR A 82 4.92 10.62 10.45
CA THR A 82 3.88 11.41 11.12
C THR A 82 2.91 11.95 10.07
N HIS A 83 1.64 11.57 10.18
CA HIS A 83 0.62 12.02 9.23
C HIS A 83 0.39 13.53 9.37
N PRO A 84 0.51 14.33 8.29
CA PRO A 84 0.57 15.79 8.37
C PRO A 84 -0.70 16.45 8.92
N LEU A 85 -1.86 15.82 8.76
CA LEU A 85 -3.14 16.35 9.24
C LEU A 85 -3.52 15.78 10.61
N SER A 86 -3.58 14.46 10.75
CA SER A 86 -4.01 13.82 12.00
C SER A 86 -2.95 13.80 13.08
N LYS A 87 -1.68 14.05 12.74
CA LYS A 87 -0.51 13.93 13.61
C LYS A 87 -0.28 12.53 14.19
N ARG A 88 -1.05 11.54 13.77
CA ARG A 88 -0.84 10.14 14.15
C ARG A 88 0.39 9.60 13.45
N ARG A 89 1.12 8.76 14.15
CA ARG A 89 2.24 8.00 13.59
C ARG A 89 1.72 6.74 12.92
N GLY A 90 2.38 6.30 11.87
CA GLY A 90 2.00 5.09 11.13
C GLY A 90 3.17 4.49 10.39
N LEU A 91 3.12 3.18 10.17
CA LEU A 91 4.10 2.47 9.35
C LEU A 91 3.97 2.90 7.88
N PHE A 92 5.10 3.18 7.25
CA PHE A 92 5.15 3.58 5.84
C PHE A 92 6.09 2.66 5.04
N VAL A 93 5.83 1.37 5.10
CA VAL A 93 6.47 0.34 4.29
C VAL A 93 5.40 -0.47 3.56
N ASN A 94 5.73 -1.05 2.42
CA ASN A 94 4.75 -1.78 1.60
C ASN A 94 5.43 -2.95 0.88
N PRO A 95 4.87 -4.18 0.93
CA PRO A 95 5.49 -5.35 0.32
C PRO A 95 5.61 -5.29 -1.21
N VAL A 96 4.89 -4.36 -1.86
CA VAL A 96 4.95 -4.17 -3.32
C VAL A 96 6.05 -3.19 -3.73
N PHE A 97 6.31 -2.16 -2.91
CA PHE A 97 7.21 -1.07 -3.27
C PHE A 97 8.49 -1.03 -2.43
N THR A 98 8.45 -1.42 -1.16
CA THR A 98 9.63 -1.36 -0.28
C THR A 98 10.60 -2.47 -0.62
N THR A 99 11.84 -2.09 -0.94
CA THR A 99 12.90 -3.01 -1.32
C THR A 99 13.75 -3.45 -0.14
N HIS A 100 14.18 -2.51 0.69
CA HIS A 100 15.03 -2.78 1.87
C HIS A 100 15.02 -1.59 2.85
N ILE A 101 15.50 -1.82 4.05
CA ILE A 101 15.77 -0.80 5.07
C ILE A 101 17.23 -0.37 4.91
N GLU A 102 17.47 0.93 4.84
CA GLU A 102 18.81 1.49 4.69
C GLU A 102 19.68 1.21 5.93
N GLY A 103 20.94 0.93 5.69
CA GLY A 103 21.92 0.71 6.76
C GLY A 103 21.91 -0.68 7.40
N LEU A 104 20.93 -1.53 7.07
CA LEU A 104 20.88 -2.92 7.53
C LEU A 104 21.44 -3.87 6.47
N LEU A 105 21.92 -5.02 6.93
CA LEU A 105 22.27 -6.13 6.03
C LEU A 105 20.99 -6.65 5.35
N ALA A 106 21.15 -7.26 4.17
CA ALA A 106 20.00 -7.74 3.36
C ALA A 106 19.10 -8.71 4.14
N ASP A 107 19.69 -9.63 4.88
CA ASP A 107 18.96 -10.62 5.68
C ASP A 107 18.23 -9.97 6.86
N GLU A 108 18.87 -9.03 7.54
CA GLU A 108 18.26 -8.26 8.64
C GLU A 108 17.06 -7.46 8.17
N SER A 109 17.24 -6.71 7.06
CA SER A 109 16.16 -5.95 6.43
C SER A 109 14.99 -6.83 6.04
N THR A 110 15.27 -7.99 5.44
CA THR A 110 14.25 -8.94 5.01
C THR A 110 13.43 -9.46 6.20
N VAL A 111 14.11 -9.85 7.28
CA VAL A 111 13.43 -10.37 8.49
C VAL A 111 12.54 -9.30 9.12
N ILE A 112 13.04 -8.07 9.26
CA ILE A 112 12.29 -6.96 9.86
C ILE A 112 11.08 -6.58 9.00
N LEU A 113 11.26 -6.43 7.69
CA LEU A 113 10.16 -6.11 6.78
C LEU A 113 9.08 -7.19 6.78
N ASN A 114 9.46 -8.47 6.76
CA ASN A 114 8.50 -9.58 6.82
C ASN A 114 7.73 -9.58 8.15
N MET A 115 8.39 -9.34 9.27
CA MET A 115 7.74 -9.22 10.57
C MET A 115 6.69 -8.10 10.55
N ILE A 116 7.04 -6.91 10.02
CA ILE A 116 6.10 -5.79 9.89
C ILE A 116 4.93 -6.16 8.99
N TYR A 117 5.19 -6.81 7.85
CA TYR A 117 4.13 -7.20 6.91
C TYR A 117 3.14 -8.18 7.51
N GLU A 118 3.62 -9.20 8.23
CA GLU A 118 2.75 -10.16 8.91
C GLU A 118 1.97 -9.50 10.06
N HIS A 119 2.61 -8.60 10.81
CA HIS A 119 1.91 -7.81 11.83
C HIS A 119 0.77 -6.97 11.22
N CYS A 120 1.03 -6.24 10.13
CA CYS A 120 0.01 -5.43 9.46
C CYS A 120 -1.15 -6.25 8.86
N ARG A 121 -0.94 -7.55 8.60
CA ARG A 121 -1.97 -8.44 8.05
C ARG A 121 -2.94 -9.00 9.09
N GLN A 122 -2.77 -8.68 10.37
CA GLN A 122 -3.69 -9.13 11.41
C GLN A 122 -5.09 -8.54 11.20
N PRO A 123 -6.16 -9.32 11.41
CA PRO A 123 -7.54 -8.88 11.16
C PRO A 123 -7.94 -7.63 11.92
N GLU A 124 -7.33 -7.39 13.09
CA GLU A 124 -7.61 -6.26 13.98
C GLU A 124 -7.34 -4.91 13.34
N PHE A 125 -6.47 -4.88 12.32
CA PHE A 125 -6.11 -3.65 11.60
C PHE A 125 -6.82 -3.53 10.25
N GLN A 126 -7.66 -4.50 9.87
CA GLN A 126 -8.26 -4.59 8.55
C GLN A 126 -9.74 -4.23 8.53
N VAL A 127 -10.16 -3.66 7.42
CA VAL A 127 -11.56 -3.56 7.03
C VAL A 127 -11.72 -4.05 5.59
N ARG A 128 -12.77 -4.83 5.33
CA ARG A 128 -13.14 -5.30 4.00
C ARG A 128 -14.34 -4.50 3.51
N ILE A 129 -14.21 -3.87 2.37
CA ILE A 129 -15.28 -3.15 1.68
C ILE A 129 -15.82 -4.02 0.56
N ARG A 130 -17.09 -4.38 0.68
CA ARG A 130 -17.88 -4.94 -0.40
C ARG A 130 -18.47 -3.78 -1.20
N TRP A 131 -18.35 -3.85 -2.52
CA TRP A 131 -18.76 -2.79 -3.40
C TRP A 131 -20.17 -3.01 -3.95
N GLU A 132 -20.93 -1.92 -4.05
CA GLU A 132 -22.15 -1.84 -4.83
C GLU A 132 -21.97 -0.82 -5.97
N PRO A 133 -22.67 -0.95 -7.12
CA PRO A 133 -22.63 0.06 -8.17
C PRO A 133 -23.03 1.44 -7.63
N GLY A 134 -22.21 2.46 -7.91
CA GLY A 134 -22.39 3.82 -7.42
C GLY A 134 -21.61 4.16 -6.13
N ASP A 135 -21.06 3.17 -5.45
CA ASP A 135 -20.24 3.43 -4.25
C ASP A 135 -19.03 4.30 -4.54
N ILE A 136 -18.72 5.20 -3.60
CA ILE A 136 -17.51 6.02 -3.61
C ILE A 136 -16.76 5.79 -2.31
N THR A 137 -15.51 5.36 -2.42
CA THR A 137 -14.60 5.21 -1.28
C THR A 137 -13.39 6.11 -1.46
N MET A 138 -13.03 6.83 -0.39
CA MET A 138 -11.84 7.67 -0.34
C MET A 138 -10.91 7.20 0.76
N TRP A 139 -9.60 7.16 0.50
CA TRP A 139 -8.60 6.82 1.49
C TRP A 139 -7.32 7.63 1.33
N ASP A 140 -6.56 7.74 2.41
CA ASP A 140 -5.24 8.33 2.42
C ASP A 140 -4.17 7.25 2.25
N ASN A 141 -3.40 7.33 1.17
CA ASN A 141 -2.34 6.37 0.86
C ASN A 141 -1.17 6.41 1.86
N ARG A 142 -1.08 7.44 2.70
CA ARG A 142 -0.07 7.55 3.76
C ARG A 142 -0.47 6.77 5.02
N ALA A 143 -1.75 6.57 5.22
CA ALA A 143 -2.29 5.97 6.44
C ALA A 143 -2.86 4.56 6.23
N THR A 144 -2.98 4.11 4.97
CA THR A 144 -3.63 2.84 4.66
C THR A 144 -2.90 2.04 3.59
N TRP A 145 -2.77 0.73 3.80
CA TRP A 145 -2.63 -0.20 2.68
C TRP A 145 -4.00 -0.51 2.10
N HIS A 146 -4.02 -0.88 0.83
CA HIS A 146 -5.22 -1.42 0.20
C HIS A 146 -4.86 -2.53 -0.78
N LYS A 147 -5.76 -3.52 -0.89
CA LYS A 147 -5.63 -4.65 -1.81
C LYS A 147 -6.99 -4.94 -2.43
N ALA A 148 -7.09 -4.78 -3.75
CA ALA A 148 -8.23 -5.30 -4.50
C ALA A 148 -8.15 -6.84 -4.54
N ILE A 149 -9.23 -7.51 -4.15
CA ILE A 149 -9.34 -8.97 -4.19
C ILE A 149 -9.75 -9.36 -5.60
N ASN A 150 -8.99 -10.27 -6.23
CA ASN A 150 -9.24 -10.74 -7.58
C ASN A 150 -9.87 -12.14 -7.56
N ASP A 151 -11.10 -12.23 -7.08
CA ASP A 151 -11.87 -13.47 -6.87
C ASP A 151 -13.20 -13.49 -7.67
N TYR A 152 -13.30 -12.66 -8.73
CA TYR A 152 -14.48 -12.52 -9.59
C TYR A 152 -14.22 -12.98 -11.03
N HIS A 153 -13.55 -14.12 -11.19
CA HIS A 153 -13.16 -14.66 -12.50
C HIS A 153 -14.38 -14.84 -13.43
N GLY A 154 -14.24 -14.37 -14.67
CA GLY A 154 -15.29 -14.43 -15.68
C GLY A 154 -16.29 -13.26 -15.65
N PHE A 155 -16.19 -12.36 -14.66
CA PHE A 155 -17.05 -11.18 -14.55
C PHE A 155 -16.27 -9.89 -14.77
N ARG A 156 -16.95 -8.89 -15.28
CA ARG A 156 -16.39 -7.55 -15.45
C ARG A 156 -16.48 -6.76 -14.14
N ARG A 157 -15.43 -6.01 -13.86
CA ARG A 157 -15.38 -5.01 -12.79
C ARG A 157 -14.83 -3.72 -13.36
N LEU A 158 -15.57 -2.63 -13.28
CA LEU A 158 -15.17 -1.32 -13.78
C LEU A 158 -15.23 -0.30 -12.64
N MET A 159 -14.10 0.36 -12.40
CA MET A 159 -13.95 1.39 -11.39
C MET A 159 -13.31 2.63 -12.00
N HIS A 160 -13.75 3.81 -11.59
CA HIS A 160 -13.04 5.05 -11.86
C HIS A 160 -12.19 5.45 -10.66
N ARG A 161 -10.93 5.79 -10.90
CA ARG A 161 -10.01 6.23 -9.85
C ARG A 161 -9.51 7.64 -10.12
N VAL A 162 -9.51 8.46 -9.07
CA VAL A 162 -8.84 9.75 -9.01
C VAL A 162 -7.80 9.70 -7.89
N THR A 163 -6.60 10.21 -8.17
CA THR A 163 -5.54 10.33 -7.18
C THR A 163 -5.29 11.81 -6.88
N VAL A 164 -5.17 12.12 -5.61
CA VAL A 164 -4.86 13.48 -5.11
C VAL A 164 -3.41 13.50 -4.64
N ASP A 165 -2.64 14.44 -5.14
CA ASP A 165 -1.25 14.63 -4.73
C ASP A 165 -1.15 15.04 -3.25
N GLY A 166 0.03 14.84 -2.68
CA GLY A 166 0.32 15.13 -1.28
C GLY A 166 1.52 16.04 -1.11
N VAL A 167 1.81 16.29 0.16
CA VAL A 167 3.03 16.98 0.58
C VAL A 167 4.14 15.95 0.86
N PRO A 168 5.44 16.36 0.90
CA PRO A 168 6.54 15.50 1.31
C PRO A 168 6.26 14.84 2.66
N LEU A 169 6.77 13.61 2.84
CA LEU A 169 6.66 12.85 4.09
C LEU A 169 7.75 13.30 5.07
N SER A 170 7.44 13.27 6.36
CA SER A 170 8.37 13.56 7.45
C SER A 170 8.26 12.49 8.55
N HIS A 171 9.32 12.39 9.33
CA HIS A 171 9.36 11.57 10.56
C HIS A 171 8.33 12.01 11.58
#